data_a9d4553058130de92b52b4ec10cc1759
#
_entry.id   a9d4553058130de92b52b4ec10cc1759
#
_cell.length_a   1.000
_cell.length_b   1.000
_cell.length_c   1.000
_cell.angle_alpha   90.00
_cell.angle_beta   90.00
_cell.angle_gamma   90.00
#
_symmetry.space_group_name_H-M   'P 1'
#
loop_
_entity.id
_entity.type
_entity.pdbx_description
1 polymer ?
#
loop_
_entity_poly.entity_id
_entity_poly.type
_entity_poly.pdbx_seq_one_letter_code
_entity_poly.pdbx_strand_id
1 'polypeptide(L)'
;DLYVAGSKDELLMIEMKTISSSELVEVDIEAFTKIHNANEMNEDNLVEAIAFAQSALKEANLTYEKAFEEVTKEKVEVELVQFTIEESIINYVRDNFSSEVKEAIKKLAKSERATQLKDVAKMISKNEYCTSNEIEFSTIYEAVSIVKREIVRAMIVNDKVRADGRGLKDVRPISIETNILPSTHSSCLFTRGETQALVIGTIAGPKDGQMYEVLTDKSTSMERFMV
;
A
#
# COMPACT_ATOMS: atom_id res chain seq x y z
N ASP A 1 -4.26 -18.02 0.65
CA ASP A 1 -3.33 -17.90 -0.46
C ASP A 1 -2.21 -16.93 -0.08
N LEU A 2 -0.97 -17.34 -0.32
CA LEU A 2 0.22 -16.53 -0.15
C LEU A 2 0.92 -16.40 -1.51
N TYR A 3 1.03 -15.17 -2.00
CA TYR A 3 1.73 -14.84 -3.24
C TYR A 3 3.07 -14.21 -2.89
N VAL A 4 4.13 -14.76 -3.42
CA VAL A 4 5.49 -14.30 -3.12
C VAL A 4 6.24 -14.11 -4.44
N ALA A 5 6.87 -12.96 -4.59
CA ALA A 5 7.76 -12.68 -5.71
C ALA A 5 9.16 -12.31 -5.21
N GLY A 6 10.17 -12.68 -5.96
CA GLY A 6 11.54 -12.44 -5.57
C GLY A 6 12.52 -12.52 -6.73
N SER A 7 13.74 -12.08 -6.49
CA SER A 7 14.87 -12.18 -7.43
C SER A 7 16.04 -12.80 -6.69
N LYS A 8 16.65 -13.79 -7.32
CA LYS A 8 17.71 -14.61 -6.70
C LYS A 8 17.22 -15.25 -5.40
N ASP A 9 17.73 -14.80 -4.26
CA ASP A 9 17.35 -15.25 -2.92
C ASP A 9 16.65 -14.16 -2.08
N GLU A 10 16.34 -13.01 -2.69
CA GLU A 10 15.67 -11.89 -2.02
C GLU A 10 14.18 -11.87 -2.35
N LEU A 11 13.35 -11.65 -1.32
CA LEU A 11 11.94 -11.41 -1.47
C LEU A 11 11.68 -9.94 -1.78
N LEU A 12 10.93 -9.67 -2.85
CA LEU A 12 10.58 -8.32 -3.30
C LEU A 12 9.11 -7.98 -3.00
N MET A 13 8.23 -8.98 -3.01
CA MET A 13 6.81 -8.79 -2.77
C MET A 13 6.24 -9.98 -2.01
N ILE A 14 5.41 -9.67 -1.04
CA ILE A 14 4.59 -10.66 -0.31
C ILE A 14 3.17 -10.13 -0.29
N GLU A 15 2.22 -10.90 -0.80
CA GLU A 15 0.80 -10.60 -0.75
C GLU A 15 0.04 -11.79 -0.20
N MET A 16 -0.82 -11.57 0.77
CA MET A 16 -1.64 -12.61 1.37
C MET A 16 -3.12 -12.29 1.18
N LYS A 17 -3.85 -13.30 0.72
CA LYS A 17 -5.31 -13.30 0.67
C LYS A 17 -5.84 -14.40 1.56
N THR A 18 -6.61 -14.01 2.57
CA THR A 18 -7.36 -14.97 3.38
C THR A 18 -8.65 -15.34 2.67
N ILE A 19 -8.91 -16.62 2.55
CA ILE A 19 -10.16 -17.14 1.98
C ILE A 19 -10.93 -17.74 3.14
N SER A 20 -12.18 -17.28 3.37
CA SER A 20 -13.06 -17.95 4.31
C SER A 20 -13.36 -19.36 3.81
N SER A 21 -13.36 -20.35 4.69
CA SER A 21 -13.80 -21.69 4.30
C SER A 21 -15.22 -21.61 3.76
N SER A 22 -15.49 -22.25 2.64
CA SER A 22 -16.83 -22.33 2.05
C SER A 22 -17.78 -23.26 2.84
N GLU A 23 -17.28 -23.92 3.87
CA GLU A 23 -18.09 -24.72 4.76
C GLU A 23 -18.87 -23.78 5.69
N LEU A 24 -20.16 -23.68 5.43
CA LEU A 24 -21.15 -23.14 6.35
C LEU A 24 -21.22 -24.05 7.57
N VAL A 25 -20.59 -23.67 8.66
CA VAL A 25 -20.51 -24.51 9.85
C VAL A 25 -21.86 -24.61 10.56
N GLU A 26 -22.67 -23.59 10.56
CA GLU A 26 -24.08 -23.61 11.01
C GLU A 26 -24.79 -22.34 10.57
N VAL A 27 -26.05 -22.48 10.18
CA VAL A 27 -26.97 -21.35 9.99
C VAL A 27 -27.89 -21.33 11.20
N ASP A 28 -27.69 -20.42 12.12
CA ASP A 28 -28.69 -20.13 13.14
C ASP A 28 -29.82 -19.33 12.48
N ILE A 29 -30.91 -20.02 12.19
CA ILE A 29 -32.08 -19.48 11.50
C ILE A 29 -32.80 -18.42 12.38
N GLU A 30 -32.70 -18.52 13.71
CA GLU A 30 -33.36 -17.59 14.64
C GLU A 30 -32.55 -16.27 14.77
N ALA A 31 -31.24 -16.32 14.68
CA ALA A 31 -30.40 -15.11 14.81
C ALA A 31 -29.98 -14.48 13.47
N PHE A 32 -30.31 -15.05 12.33
CA PHE A 32 -29.83 -14.62 10.99
C PHE A 32 -28.31 -14.46 10.88
N THR A 33 -27.57 -15.10 11.73
CA THR A 33 -26.11 -15.03 11.77
C THR A 33 -25.49 -16.22 11.04
N LYS A 34 -24.75 -15.94 9.98
CA LYS A 34 -23.84 -16.91 9.36
C LYS A 34 -22.51 -16.82 10.08
N ILE A 35 -22.16 -17.86 10.80
CA ILE A 35 -20.82 -17.96 11.37
C ILE A 35 -19.88 -18.49 10.27
N HIS A 36 -19.04 -17.62 9.74
CA HIS A 36 -17.94 -18.01 8.88
C HIS A 36 -16.73 -18.30 9.75
N ASN A 37 -16.23 -19.53 9.71
CA ASN A 37 -14.93 -19.81 10.27
C ASN A 37 -13.87 -19.17 9.38
N ALA A 38 -13.24 -18.10 9.87
CA ALA A 38 -12.04 -17.58 9.26
C ALA A 38 -10.91 -18.62 9.41
N ASN A 39 -10.21 -18.90 8.32
CA ASN A 39 -9.03 -19.75 8.37
C ASN A 39 -7.88 -18.89 8.92
N GLU A 40 -7.74 -18.89 10.24
CA GLU A 40 -6.70 -18.11 10.92
C GLU A 40 -5.38 -18.87 10.83
N MET A 41 -4.35 -18.18 10.42
CA MET A 41 -2.96 -18.64 10.46
C MET A 41 -2.23 -17.85 11.55
N ASN A 42 -1.52 -18.55 12.45
CA ASN A 42 -0.70 -17.86 13.42
C ASN A 42 0.57 -17.29 12.74
N GLU A 43 1.20 -16.31 13.39
CA GLU A 43 2.34 -15.60 12.85
C GLU A 43 3.55 -16.49 12.62
N ASP A 44 3.78 -17.48 13.47
CA ASP A 44 4.91 -18.41 13.36
C ASP A 44 4.77 -19.27 12.10
N ASN A 45 3.59 -19.82 11.85
CA ASN A 45 3.29 -20.57 10.63
C ASN A 45 3.40 -19.71 9.37
N LEU A 46 3.04 -18.42 9.46
CA LEU A 46 3.20 -17.48 8.35
C LEU A 46 4.68 -17.24 8.04
N VAL A 47 5.52 -17.08 9.06
CA VAL A 47 6.97 -16.93 8.90
C VAL A 47 7.59 -18.17 8.25
N GLU A 48 7.19 -19.38 8.70
CA GLU A 48 7.64 -20.65 8.10
C GLU A 48 7.20 -20.76 6.63
N ALA A 49 5.98 -20.37 6.31
CA ALA A 49 5.48 -20.39 4.93
C ALA A 49 6.26 -19.43 4.02
N ILE A 50 6.61 -18.25 4.53
CA ILE A 50 7.43 -17.26 3.80
C ILE A 50 8.85 -17.80 3.58
N ALA A 51 9.46 -18.42 4.59
CA ALA A 51 10.79 -19.03 4.48
C ALA A 51 10.81 -20.19 3.46
N PHE A 52 9.77 -21.03 3.46
CA PHE A 52 9.58 -22.06 2.46
C PHE A 52 9.47 -21.49 1.05
N ALA A 53 8.63 -20.46 0.87
CA ALA A 53 8.44 -19.79 -0.41
C ALA A 53 9.75 -19.15 -0.92
N GLN A 54 10.55 -18.54 -0.03
CA GLN A 54 11.86 -17.97 -0.37
C GLN A 54 12.81 -19.06 -0.91
N SER A 55 12.84 -20.21 -0.26
CA SER A 55 13.69 -21.35 -0.69
C SER A 55 13.26 -21.89 -2.04
N ALA A 56 11.96 -22.03 -2.29
CA ALA A 56 11.42 -22.49 -3.57
C ALA A 56 11.68 -21.47 -4.70
N LEU A 57 11.54 -20.16 -4.42
CA LEU A 57 11.87 -19.10 -5.36
C LEU A 57 13.34 -19.10 -5.74
N LYS A 58 14.24 -19.29 -4.77
CA LYS A 58 15.68 -19.38 -5.02
C LYS A 58 16.01 -20.51 -5.99
N GLU A 59 15.45 -21.69 -5.79
CA GLU A 59 15.65 -22.84 -6.67
C GLU A 59 15.09 -22.60 -8.07
N ALA A 60 13.88 -22.04 -8.16
CA ALA A 60 13.26 -21.66 -9.43
C ALA A 60 14.09 -20.62 -10.18
N ASN A 61 14.52 -19.55 -9.52
CA ASN A 61 15.34 -18.49 -10.11
C ASN A 61 16.67 -19.02 -10.64
N LEU A 62 17.36 -19.87 -9.89
CA LEU A 62 18.60 -20.51 -10.36
C LEU A 62 18.36 -21.40 -11.59
N THR A 63 17.23 -22.06 -11.67
CA THR A 63 16.86 -22.89 -12.83
C THR A 63 16.58 -21.99 -14.05
N TYR A 64 15.84 -20.90 -13.87
CA TYR A 64 15.58 -19.93 -14.94
C TYR A 64 16.88 -19.26 -15.42
N GLU A 65 17.75 -18.81 -14.51
CA GLU A 65 19.02 -18.18 -14.88
C GLU A 65 19.85 -19.11 -15.77
N LYS A 66 19.99 -20.38 -15.40
CA LYS A 66 20.70 -21.38 -16.22
C LYS A 66 20.06 -21.58 -17.60
N ALA A 67 18.72 -21.68 -17.64
CA ALA A 67 18.02 -21.85 -18.92
C ALA A 67 18.16 -20.61 -19.84
N PHE A 68 18.15 -19.42 -19.25
CA PHE A 68 18.34 -18.18 -20.01
C PHE A 68 19.79 -17.97 -20.45
N GLU A 69 20.78 -18.38 -19.66
CA GLU A 69 22.20 -18.33 -20.08
C GLU A 69 22.47 -19.12 -21.36
N GLU A 70 21.79 -20.26 -21.55
CA GLU A 70 21.93 -21.08 -22.76
C GLU A 70 21.33 -20.39 -24.01
N VAL A 71 20.35 -19.52 -23.84
CA VAL A 71 19.61 -18.86 -24.94
C VAL A 71 20.11 -17.44 -25.19
N THR A 72 20.60 -16.73 -24.17
CA THR A 72 21.03 -15.35 -24.26
C THR A 72 22.42 -15.26 -24.91
N LYS A 73 22.48 -14.81 -26.16
CA LYS A 73 23.75 -14.68 -26.91
C LYS A 73 24.57 -13.46 -26.51
N GLU A 74 23.92 -12.38 -26.09
CA GLU A 74 24.58 -11.13 -25.70
C GLU A 74 23.88 -10.58 -24.43
N LYS A 75 24.68 -10.23 -23.43
CA LYS A 75 24.19 -9.48 -22.27
C LYS A 75 24.09 -8.01 -22.65
N VAL A 76 22.87 -7.47 -22.65
CA VAL A 76 22.68 -6.02 -22.75
C VAL A 76 22.99 -5.42 -21.39
N GLU A 77 24.11 -4.72 -21.28
CA GLU A 77 24.41 -3.92 -20.10
C GLU A 77 23.51 -2.67 -20.12
N VAL A 78 22.61 -2.58 -19.18
CA VAL A 78 21.79 -1.37 -18.98
C VAL A 78 22.44 -0.55 -17.90
N GLU A 79 22.92 0.63 -18.25
CA GLU A 79 23.41 1.60 -17.28
C GLU A 79 22.21 2.17 -16.50
N LEU A 80 22.09 1.78 -15.24
CA LEU A 80 21.04 2.28 -14.35
C LEU A 80 21.49 3.64 -13.80
N VAL A 81 20.85 4.69 -14.27
CA VAL A 81 21.00 6.01 -13.66
C VAL A 81 20.24 6.05 -12.33
N GLN A 82 20.97 5.98 -11.23
CA GLN A 82 20.41 6.18 -9.91
C GLN A 82 20.35 7.69 -9.61
N PHE A 83 19.15 8.19 -9.37
CA PHE A 83 18.98 9.55 -8.85
C PHE A 83 19.35 9.53 -7.36
N THR A 84 20.54 9.99 -7.05
CA THR A 84 21.02 10.13 -5.67
C THR A 84 21.09 11.61 -5.31
N ILE A 85 20.57 11.95 -4.13
CA ILE A 85 20.70 13.32 -3.60
C ILE A 85 21.96 13.39 -2.77
N GLU A 86 22.72 14.47 -2.94
CA GLU A 86 23.89 14.72 -2.12
C GLU A 86 23.50 14.81 -0.63
N GLU A 87 24.28 14.14 0.20
CA GLU A 87 24.02 14.09 1.64
C GLU A 87 24.14 15.47 2.30
N SER A 88 24.93 16.36 1.73
CA SER A 88 25.03 17.77 2.11
C SER A 88 23.67 18.50 2.09
N ILE A 89 22.87 18.25 1.05
CA ILE A 89 21.51 18.84 0.89
C ILE A 89 20.54 18.25 1.91
N ILE A 90 20.60 16.93 2.13
CA ILE A 90 19.76 16.26 3.13
C ILE A 90 20.10 16.78 4.53
N ASN A 91 21.38 16.89 4.86
CA ASN A 91 21.84 17.42 6.14
C ASN A 91 21.42 18.88 6.31
N TYR A 92 21.53 19.71 5.27
CA TYR A 92 21.07 21.09 5.31
C TYR A 92 19.59 21.20 5.68
N VAL A 93 18.74 20.39 5.05
CA VAL A 93 17.30 20.34 5.37
C VAL A 93 17.07 19.81 6.79
N ARG A 94 17.79 18.75 7.17
CA ARG A 94 17.68 18.14 8.49
C ARG A 94 18.04 19.10 9.62
N ASP A 95 19.14 19.80 9.49
CA ASP A 95 19.68 20.64 10.56
C ASP A 95 18.91 21.96 10.71
N ASN A 96 18.39 22.51 9.61
CA ASN A 96 17.78 23.85 9.61
C ASN A 96 16.26 23.85 9.56
N PHE A 97 15.60 22.78 9.07
CA PHE A 97 14.15 22.78 8.78
C PHE A 97 13.38 21.58 9.34
N SER A 98 13.99 20.80 10.22
CA SER A 98 13.31 19.65 10.86
C SER A 98 12.07 20.04 11.63
N SER A 99 12.02 21.25 12.22
CA SER A 99 10.86 21.76 12.96
C SER A 99 9.68 22.02 12.04
N GLU A 100 9.92 22.67 10.91
CA GLU A 100 8.89 22.99 9.90
C GLU A 100 8.35 21.74 9.24
N VAL A 101 9.24 20.77 8.95
CA VAL A 101 8.84 19.46 8.44
C VAL A 101 7.99 18.71 9.47
N LYS A 102 8.39 18.73 10.75
CA LYS A 102 7.64 18.08 11.84
C LYS A 102 6.25 18.71 12.02
N GLU A 103 6.14 20.03 11.94
CA GLU A 103 4.84 20.71 12.02
C GLU A 103 3.94 20.37 10.80
N ALA A 104 4.51 20.30 9.61
CA ALA A 104 3.76 19.91 8.42
C ALA A 104 3.23 18.45 8.51
N ILE A 105 3.98 17.56 9.18
CA ILE A 105 3.57 16.15 9.38
C ILE A 105 2.38 16.03 10.34
N LYS A 106 2.25 16.90 11.33
CA LYS A 106 1.19 16.85 12.34
C LYS A 106 -0.21 17.16 11.81
N LYS A 107 -0.34 17.67 10.58
CA LYS A 107 -1.65 17.91 9.96
C LYS A 107 -2.40 16.59 9.77
N LEU A 108 -3.69 16.59 10.12
CA LEU A 108 -4.50 15.38 10.14
C LEU A 108 -4.76 14.82 8.72
N ALA A 109 -5.12 15.71 7.78
CA ALA A 109 -5.43 15.32 6.42
C ALA A 109 -4.18 14.98 5.60
N LYS A 110 -4.21 13.85 4.88
CA LYS A 110 -3.11 13.41 4.01
C LYS A 110 -2.82 14.43 2.89
N SER A 111 -3.87 15.01 2.30
CA SER A 111 -3.78 16.03 1.27
C SER A 111 -3.16 17.32 1.81
N GLU A 112 -3.56 17.76 3.00
CA GLU A 112 -2.99 18.94 3.67
C GLU A 112 -1.51 18.73 3.99
N ARG A 113 -1.13 17.55 4.50
CA ARG A 113 0.28 17.22 4.74
C ARG A 113 1.13 17.31 3.48
N ALA A 114 0.62 16.79 2.36
CA ALA A 114 1.35 16.86 1.09
C ALA A 114 1.53 18.31 0.61
N THR A 115 0.49 19.14 0.74
CA THR A 115 0.54 20.55 0.38
C THR A 115 1.51 21.31 1.27
N GLN A 116 1.43 21.15 2.58
CA GLN A 116 2.31 21.78 3.55
C GLN A 116 3.79 21.42 3.33
N LEU A 117 4.09 20.15 3.09
CA LEU A 117 5.46 19.70 2.80
C LEU A 117 5.99 20.30 1.50
N LYS A 118 5.12 20.45 0.48
CA LYS A 118 5.47 21.14 -0.76
C LYS A 118 5.74 22.64 -0.54
N ASP A 119 4.99 23.27 0.36
CA ASP A 119 5.20 24.69 0.70
C ASP A 119 6.47 24.88 1.53
N VAL A 120 6.79 23.95 2.45
CA VAL A 120 8.10 23.93 3.14
C VAL A 120 9.24 23.80 2.12
N ALA A 121 9.14 22.88 1.16
CA ALA A 121 10.15 22.73 0.12
C ALA A 121 10.30 24.01 -0.75
N LYS A 122 9.18 24.71 -1.07
CA LYS A 122 9.22 26.00 -1.78
C LYS A 122 9.86 27.10 -0.93
N MET A 123 9.65 27.10 0.38
CA MET A 123 10.29 28.06 1.28
C MET A 123 11.81 27.82 1.31
N ILE A 124 12.23 26.56 1.42
CA ILE A 124 13.65 26.17 1.41
C ILE A 124 14.31 26.53 0.08
N SER A 125 13.63 26.31 -1.06
CA SER A 125 14.20 26.61 -2.39
C SER A 125 14.52 28.09 -2.61
N LYS A 126 13.88 28.98 -1.85
CA LYS A 126 14.14 30.43 -1.90
C LYS A 126 15.27 30.87 -0.97
N ASN A 127 15.83 29.97 -0.19
CA ASN A 127 16.88 30.29 0.75
C ASN A 127 18.21 30.54 0.02
N GLU A 128 19.04 31.40 0.58
CA GLU A 128 20.33 31.78 0.00
C GLU A 128 21.22 30.58 -0.31
N TYR A 129 21.26 29.58 0.57
CA TYR A 129 21.99 28.35 0.34
C TYR A 129 21.56 27.62 -0.95
N CYS A 130 20.26 27.48 -1.15
CA CYS A 130 19.73 26.77 -2.33
C CYS A 130 19.89 27.60 -3.61
N THR A 131 19.70 28.92 -3.54
CA THR A 131 19.83 29.80 -4.70
C THR A 131 21.28 29.98 -5.13
N SER A 132 22.22 30.08 -4.18
CA SER A 132 23.66 30.21 -4.47
C SER A 132 24.29 28.95 -5.04
N ASN A 133 23.75 27.78 -4.70
CA ASN A 133 24.20 26.48 -5.20
C ASN A 133 23.35 25.97 -6.38
N GLU A 134 22.44 26.77 -6.91
CA GLU A 134 21.55 26.42 -8.04
C GLU A 134 20.82 25.08 -7.87
N ILE A 135 20.38 24.78 -6.61
CA ILE A 135 19.73 23.50 -6.31
C ILE A 135 18.31 23.49 -6.85
N GLU A 136 17.99 22.52 -7.67
CA GLU A 136 16.65 22.36 -8.23
C GLU A 136 15.58 22.06 -7.16
N PHE A 137 14.37 22.58 -7.38
CA PHE A 137 13.24 22.35 -6.48
C PHE A 137 12.92 20.86 -6.29
N SER A 138 13.05 20.04 -7.33
CA SER A 138 12.88 18.58 -7.30
C SER A 138 13.79 17.93 -6.25
N THR A 139 15.06 18.33 -6.24
CA THR A 139 16.07 17.82 -5.30
C THR A 139 15.75 18.21 -3.86
N ILE A 140 15.33 19.47 -3.64
CA ILE A 140 14.94 19.97 -2.33
C ILE A 140 13.69 19.23 -1.82
N TYR A 141 12.68 19.03 -2.69
CA TYR A 141 11.46 18.34 -2.31
C TYR A 141 11.72 16.89 -1.94
N GLU A 142 12.63 16.22 -2.62
CA GLU A 142 13.04 14.85 -2.29
C GLU A 142 13.84 14.80 -0.98
N ALA A 143 14.75 15.76 -0.73
CA ALA A 143 15.44 15.89 0.54
C ALA A 143 14.46 16.09 1.70
N VAL A 144 13.46 16.95 1.55
CA VAL A 144 12.36 17.12 2.52
C VAL A 144 11.61 15.81 2.74
N SER A 145 11.40 15.01 1.68
CA SER A 145 10.73 13.70 1.77
C SER A 145 11.55 12.67 2.53
N ILE A 146 12.88 12.72 2.40
CA ILE A 146 13.80 11.86 3.18
C ILE A 146 13.74 12.26 4.67
N VAL A 147 13.92 13.53 4.98
CA VAL A 147 13.87 14.05 6.37
C VAL A 147 12.51 13.77 7.02
N LYS A 148 11.41 13.97 6.27
CA LYS A 148 10.07 13.58 6.72
C LYS A 148 10.00 12.11 7.12
N ARG A 149 10.56 11.20 6.31
CA ARG A 149 10.57 9.76 6.58
C ARG A 149 11.32 9.44 7.88
N GLU A 150 12.47 10.08 8.08
CA GLU A 150 13.27 9.93 9.31
C GLU A 150 12.49 10.39 10.54
N ILE A 151 11.86 11.57 10.47
CA ILE A 151 11.06 12.12 11.57
C ILE A 151 9.87 11.22 11.89
N VAL A 152 9.12 10.75 10.88
CA VAL A 152 7.97 9.87 11.12
C VAL A 152 8.41 8.54 11.72
N ARG A 153 9.53 7.97 11.27
CA ARG A 153 10.07 6.74 11.87
C ARG A 153 10.50 6.96 13.31
N ALA A 154 11.14 8.09 13.62
CA ALA A 154 11.53 8.44 14.99
C ALA A 154 10.30 8.61 15.90
N MET A 155 9.25 9.27 15.44
CA MET A 155 7.98 9.38 16.17
C MET A 155 7.37 8.01 16.48
N ILE A 156 7.35 7.10 15.50
CA ILE A 156 6.79 5.75 15.70
C ILE A 156 7.65 4.92 16.65
N VAL A 157 8.97 4.93 16.48
CA VAL A 157 9.89 4.08 17.25
C VAL A 157 10.09 4.61 18.67
N ASN A 158 10.28 5.92 18.84
CA ASN A 158 10.61 6.54 20.12
C ASN A 158 9.36 6.99 20.87
N ASP A 159 8.52 7.80 20.23
CA ASP A 159 7.36 8.43 20.85
C ASP A 159 6.13 7.51 20.88
N LYS A 160 6.16 6.38 20.13
CA LYS A 160 5.03 5.43 19.96
C LYS A 160 3.76 6.09 19.40
N VAL A 161 3.92 7.17 18.64
CA VAL A 161 2.84 7.95 18.05
C VAL A 161 2.95 7.94 16.52
N ARG A 162 1.83 7.74 15.86
CA ARG A 162 1.71 7.82 14.39
C ARG A 162 1.60 9.28 13.93
N ALA A 163 1.80 9.54 12.65
CA ALA A 163 1.75 10.89 12.08
C ALA A 163 0.39 11.60 12.27
N ASP A 164 -0.69 10.87 12.45
CA ASP A 164 -2.03 11.40 12.73
C ASP A 164 -2.36 11.48 14.24
N GLY A 165 -1.38 11.33 15.11
CA GLY A 165 -1.53 11.44 16.56
C GLY A 165 -2.03 10.19 17.26
N ARG A 166 -2.40 9.13 16.53
CA ARG A 166 -2.84 7.86 17.13
C ARG A 166 -1.66 7.08 17.71
N GLY A 167 -1.95 6.30 18.74
CA GLY A 167 -1.03 5.29 19.26
C GLY A 167 -0.86 4.12 18.28
N LEU A 168 0.08 3.22 18.57
CA LEU A 168 0.42 2.11 17.67
C LEU A 168 -0.71 1.11 17.46
N LYS A 169 -1.56 0.94 18.49
CA LYS A 169 -2.69 -0.02 18.49
C LYS A 169 -4.03 0.62 18.15
N ASP A 170 -4.09 1.93 18.00
CA ASP A 170 -5.34 2.63 17.76
C ASP A 170 -5.85 2.39 16.32
N VAL A 171 -7.11 2.06 16.22
CA VAL A 171 -7.82 1.94 14.95
C VAL A 171 -8.37 3.32 14.55
N ARG A 172 -8.44 3.61 13.26
CA ARG A 172 -9.12 4.82 12.78
C ARG A 172 -10.60 4.75 13.14
N PRO A 173 -11.23 5.90 13.46
CA PRO A 173 -12.66 5.93 13.67
C PRO A 173 -13.39 5.47 12.41
N ILE A 174 -14.35 4.57 12.60
CA ILE A 174 -15.19 4.03 11.53
C ILE A 174 -16.62 4.46 11.82
N SER A 175 -17.30 5.01 10.81
CA SER A 175 -18.74 5.24 10.83
C SER A 175 -19.37 4.65 9.58
N ILE A 176 -20.61 4.18 9.73
CA ILE A 176 -21.37 3.52 8.67
C ILE A 176 -22.78 4.09 8.69
N GLU A 177 -23.19 4.66 7.57
CA GLU A 177 -24.55 5.14 7.36
C GLU A 177 -25.20 4.31 6.24
N THR A 178 -26.32 3.67 6.54
CA THR A 178 -27.01 2.79 5.59
C THR A 178 -28.25 3.48 5.01
N ASN A 179 -28.69 3.05 3.82
CA ASN A 179 -29.91 3.52 3.16
C ASN A 179 -29.94 5.03 2.88
N ILE A 180 -28.79 5.62 2.54
CA ILE A 180 -28.69 7.06 2.26
C ILE A 180 -29.22 7.44 0.87
N LEU A 181 -29.27 6.49 -0.07
CA LEU A 181 -29.84 6.70 -1.41
C LEU A 181 -31.20 6.02 -1.54
N PRO A 182 -32.29 6.79 -1.72
CA PRO A 182 -33.64 6.23 -1.69
C PRO A 182 -34.02 5.41 -2.93
N SER A 183 -33.29 5.56 -4.04
CA SER A 183 -33.60 4.91 -5.33
C SER A 183 -32.78 3.67 -5.63
N THR A 184 -31.95 3.22 -4.69
CA THR A 184 -31.10 2.02 -4.84
C THR A 184 -31.67 0.87 -4.00
N HIS A 185 -31.33 -0.38 -4.36
CA HIS A 185 -31.74 -1.54 -3.56
C HIS A 185 -31.07 -1.53 -2.19
N SER A 186 -29.82 -1.11 -2.13
CA SER A 186 -29.10 -0.81 -0.88
C SER A 186 -28.03 0.23 -1.11
N SER A 187 -27.71 0.99 -0.08
CA SER A 187 -26.60 1.93 -0.11
C SER A 187 -25.99 2.08 1.27
N CYS A 188 -24.70 2.30 1.30
CA CYS A 188 -23.94 2.48 2.52
C CYS A 188 -22.84 3.51 2.30
N LEU A 189 -22.75 4.50 3.16
CA LEU A 189 -21.61 5.40 3.27
C LEU A 189 -20.70 4.86 4.36
N PHE A 190 -19.56 4.32 3.94
CA PHE A 190 -18.51 3.85 4.84
C PHE A 190 -17.45 4.93 5.00
N THR A 191 -17.18 5.34 6.21
CA THR A 191 -16.16 6.34 6.53
C THR A 191 -15.11 5.71 7.46
N ARG A 192 -13.84 5.82 7.08
CA ARG A 192 -12.70 5.41 7.90
C ARG A 192 -11.71 6.58 8.02
N GLY A 193 -11.79 7.29 9.13
CA GLY A 193 -11.06 8.55 9.30
C GLY A 193 -11.51 9.57 8.27
N GLU A 194 -10.64 9.93 7.35
CA GLU A 194 -10.92 10.91 6.28
C GLU A 194 -11.27 10.27 4.93
N THR A 195 -11.23 8.94 4.85
CA THR A 195 -11.55 8.23 3.61
C THR A 195 -12.99 7.78 3.66
N GLN A 196 -13.74 8.07 2.60
CA GLN A 196 -15.13 7.66 2.44
C GLN A 196 -15.30 6.81 1.20
N ALA A 197 -16.20 5.83 1.29
CA ALA A 197 -16.65 5.03 0.16
C ALA A 197 -18.18 4.98 0.18
N LEU A 198 -18.81 5.41 -0.91
CA LEU A 198 -20.22 5.20 -1.15
C LEU A 198 -20.39 3.86 -1.87
N VAL A 199 -20.91 2.88 -1.16
CA VAL A 199 -21.15 1.54 -1.68
C VAL A 199 -22.65 1.41 -2.02
N ILE A 200 -22.92 0.97 -3.24
CA ILE A 200 -24.28 0.77 -3.75
C ILE A 200 -24.43 -0.70 -4.10
N GLY A 201 -25.42 -1.35 -3.52
CA GLY A 201 -25.77 -2.73 -3.84
C GLY A 201 -26.96 -2.77 -4.79
N THR A 202 -26.85 -3.57 -5.84
CA THR A 202 -27.95 -3.89 -6.75
C THR A 202 -28.19 -5.39 -6.71
N ILE A 203 -29.42 -5.78 -6.39
CA ILE A 203 -29.85 -7.18 -6.40
C ILE A 203 -30.63 -7.40 -7.69
N ALA A 204 -30.15 -8.34 -8.50
CA ALA A 204 -30.73 -8.62 -9.81
C ALA A 204 -30.70 -10.12 -10.13
N GLY A 205 -31.28 -10.50 -11.25
CA GLY A 205 -31.29 -11.88 -11.71
C GLY A 205 -29.93 -12.31 -12.32
N PRO A 206 -29.73 -13.62 -12.53
CA PRO A 206 -28.47 -14.12 -13.11
C PRO A 206 -28.12 -13.57 -14.48
N LYS A 207 -29.11 -13.04 -15.21
CA LYS A 207 -28.94 -12.46 -16.55
C LYS A 207 -28.36 -11.05 -16.54
N ASP A 208 -28.40 -10.41 -15.39
CA ASP A 208 -27.93 -9.03 -15.20
C ASP A 208 -26.47 -8.98 -14.71
N GLY A 209 -25.78 -10.13 -14.63
CA GLY A 209 -24.36 -10.21 -14.36
C GLY A 209 -23.53 -9.55 -15.45
N GLN A 210 -22.32 -9.13 -15.14
CA GLN A 210 -21.40 -8.58 -16.13
C GLN A 210 -20.87 -9.69 -17.03
N MET A 211 -21.08 -9.53 -18.33
CA MET A 211 -20.55 -10.43 -19.34
C MET A 211 -19.15 -9.95 -19.78
N TYR A 212 -18.19 -10.86 -19.80
CA TYR A 212 -16.86 -10.59 -20.32
C TYR A 212 -16.30 -11.81 -21.06
N GLU A 213 -15.37 -11.54 -21.95
CA GLU A 213 -14.61 -12.55 -22.68
C GLU A 213 -13.17 -12.59 -22.15
N VAL A 214 -12.67 -13.79 -21.93
CA VAL A 214 -11.28 -14.00 -21.52
C VAL A 214 -10.43 -14.25 -22.75
N LEU A 215 -9.29 -13.59 -22.88
CA LEU A 215 -8.39 -13.71 -24.04
C LEU A 215 -7.87 -15.15 -24.26
N THR A 216 -7.78 -15.92 -23.20
CA THR A 216 -7.27 -17.30 -23.23
C THR A 216 -8.33 -18.35 -23.60
N ASP A 217 -9.59 -18.01 -23.39
CA ASP A 217 -10.73 -18.88 -23.67
C ASP A 217 -11.82 -18.03 -24.35
N LYS A 218 -12.21 -18.39 -25.58
CA LYS A 218 -13.25 -17.68 -26.33
C LYS A 218 -14.65 -17.86 -25.73
N SER A 219 -14.77 -18.43 -24.54
CA SER A 219 -16.03 -18.56 -23.85
C SER A 219 -16.44 -17.24 -23.17
N THR A 220 -17.73 -16.95 -23.23
CA THR A 220 -18.34 -15.83 -22.51
C THR A 220 -18.57 -16.23 -21.06
N SER A 221 -18.04 -15.46 -20.13
CA SER A 221 -18.26 -15.65 -18.69
C SER A 221 -19.18 -14.56 -18.13
N MET A 222 -20.02 -14.92 -17.15
CA MET A 222 -20.92 -14.01 -16.45
C MET A 222 -20.46 -13.86 -15.00
N GLU A 223 -19.93 -12.69 -14.65
CA GLU A 223 -19.60 -12.38 -13.24
C GLU A 223 -20.84 -11.86 -12.53
N ARG A 224 -21.19 -12.53 -11.43
CA ARG A 224 -22.41 -12.24 -10.65
C ARG A 224 -22.15 -11.38 -9.42
N PHE A 225 -20.91 -11.32 -8.96
CA PHE A 225 -20.49 -10.49 -7.85
C PHE A 225 -19.28 -9.66 -8.27
N MET A 226 -19.43 -8.35 -8.19
CA MET A 226 -18.38 -7.38 -8.55
C MET A 226 -18.28 -6.32 -7.46
N VAL A 227 -17.08 -5.97 -7.09
CA VAL A 227 -16.76 -4.86 -6.18
C VAL A 227 -15.73 -3.95 -6.84
#